data_6afac761bcc4ac7d23e4751c0391269e
#
_entry.id   6afac761bcc4ac7d23e4751c0391269e
#
_cell.length_a   1.000
_cell.length_b   1.000
_cell.length_c   1.000
_cell.angle_alpha   90.00
_cell.angle_beta   90.00
_cell.angle_gamma   90.00
#
_symmetry.space_group_name_H-M   'P 1'
#
loop_
_entity.id
_entity.type
_entity.pdbx_description
1 polymer ?
#
loop_
_entity_poly.entity_id
_entity_poly.type
_entity_poly.pdbx_seq_one_letter_code
_entity_poly.pdbx_strand_id
1 'polypeptide(L)'
;MKRKSMLALLLAVSMTCSMTAATGTVAFASDDAATEEAADDTEAAADDADAADTEEASDDTTEASDDDQKAADEVGALIDKIYVQERTDTTDEDCKAAKEAWDKLTDAQKELVEGEEADPDYFGRDTGDASKDDPRNGDEIGENELLVVSFGTSFNDSRVADIKGIEDALQAANPDWSVRRAFTAQIIINHIQARDDEHIDNMDQALERAVDNGVKNLVVQPTHLMHGAEYDELCEAVANYEDKFESVKIAE
;
A
#
# COMPACT_ATOMS: atom_id res chain seq x y z
N MET A 1 0.08 -5.84 -46.16
CA MET A 1 -0.28 -6.61 -44.95
C MET A 1 -0.85 -5.61 -43.95
N LYS A 2 -2.11 -5.77 -43.58
CA LYS A 2 -2.88 -4.75 -42.83
C LYS A 2 -2.70 -4.97 -41.33
N ARG A 3 -2.20 -3.94 -40.63
CA ARG A 3 -2.18 -3.90 -39.17
C ARG A 3 -3.61 -3.63 -38.66
N LYS A 4 -4.14 -4.51 -37.83
CA LYS A 4 -5.40 -4.31 -37.12
C LYS A 4 -5.08 -3.67 -35.76
N SER A 5 -5.45 -2.40 -35.60
CA SER A 5 -5.53 -1.75 -34.29
C SER A 5 -6.73 -2.34 -33.53
N MET A 6 -6.49 -2.90 -32.37
CA MET A 6 -7.53 -3.20 -31.40
C MET A 6 -7.66 -1.98 -30.48
N LEU A 7 -8.77 -1.32 -30.60
CA LEU A 7 -9.20 -0.22 -29.76
C LEU A 7 -9.82 -0.81 -28.49
N ALA A 8 -9.18 -0.65 -27.35
CA ALA A 8 -9.75 -1.00 -26.06
C ALA A 8 -10.79 0.05 -25.68
N LEU A 9 -12.00 -0.40 -25.45
CA LEU A 9 -13.15 0.42 -25.05
C LEU A 9 -13.17 0.52 -23.51
N LEU A 10 -12.75 1.64 -22.97
CA LEU A 10 -12.89 1.97 -21.55
C LEU A 10 -14.37 2.30 -21.27
N LEU A 11 -15.03 1.48 -20.49
CA LEU A 11 -16.38 1.73 -19.97
C LEU A 11 -16.24 2.44 -18.61
N ALA A 12 -16.39 3.77 -18.61
CA ALA A 12 -16.53 4.54 -17.39
C ALA A 12 -17.93 4.32 -16.80
N VAL A 13 -18.03 3.60 -15.69
CA VAL A 13 -19.26 3.50 -14.90
C VAL A 13 -19.23 4.60 -13.83
N SER A 14 -19.92 5.71 -14.10
CA SER A 14 -20.18 6.73 -13.09
C SER A 14 -21.30 6.27 -12.16
N MET A 15 -20.94 5.90 -10.93
CA MET A 15 -21.89 5.57 -9.87
C MET A 15 -22.25 6.84 -9.10
N THR A 16 -23.39 7.44 -9.42
CA THR A 16 -23.98 8.51 -8.60
C THR A 16 -24.63 7.89 -7.36
N CYS A 17 -23.99 8.05 -6.21
CA CYS A 17 -24.55 7.66 -4.92
C CYS A 17 -25.42 8.79 -4.38
N SER A 18 -26.75 8.61 -4.40
CA SER A 18 -27.73 9.49 -3.76
C SER A 18 -27.75 9.17 -2.26
N MET A 19 -27.24 10.07 -1.42
CA MET A 19 -27.41 10.01 0.03
C MET A 19 -28.80 10.51 0.40
N THR A 20 -29.65 9.62 0.90
CA THR A 20 -30.82 9.99 1.72
C THR A 20 -30.42 9.99 3.19
N ALA A 21 -30.44 11.19 3.79
CA ALA A 21 -30.21 11.36 5.22
C ALA A 21 -31.41 10.83 6.00
N ALA A 22 -31.17 9.86 6.88
CA ALA A 22 -32.10 9.47 7.94
C ALA A 22 -31.55 9.99 9.26
N THR A 23 -32.21 10.99 9.82
CA THR A 23 -31.97 11.54 11.14
C THR A 23 -32.47 10.59 12.22
N GLY A 24 -31.58 9.95 12.93
CA GLY A 24 -31.88 9.20 14.15
C GLY A 24 -31.14 9.84 15.32
N THR A 25 -31.87 10.55 16.17
CA THR A 25 -31.43 11.11 17.44
C THR A 25 -31.34 9.99 18.47
N VAL A 26 -30.16 9.73 19.01
CA VAL A 26 -29.99 8.98 20.26
C VAL A 26 -29.44 9.95 21.30
N ALA A 27 -30.28 10.20 22.32
CA ALA A 27 -29.95 10.98 23.49
C ALA A 27 -29.10 10.13 24.45
N PHE A 28 -27.94 10.66 24.87
CA PHE A 28 -27.26 10.22 26.06
C PHE A 28 -27.35 11.32 27.11
N ALA A 29 -27.86 10.94 28.26
CA ALA A 29 -28.01 11.77 29.42
C ALA A 29 -26.64 12.10 30.04
N SER A 30 -26.43 13.38 30.31
CA SER A 30 -25.36 13.91 31.13
C SER A 30 -25.85 14.06 32.58
N ASP A 31 -25.03 13.64 33.51
CA ASP A 31 -25.11 14.06 34.92
C ASP A 31 -23.77 14.74 35.28
N ASP A 32 -23.77 15.93 35.41
CA ASP A 32 -23.75 17.01 36.38
C ASP A 32 -22.60 16.97 37.40
N ALA A 33 -21.77 18.00 37.38
CA ALA A 33 -21.39 18.77 38.57
C ALA A 33 -20.53 19.97 38.20
N ALA A 34 -21.11 21.10 38.53
CA ALA A 34 -20.58 22.46 38.46
C ALA A 34 -19.40 22.71 39.42
N THR A 35 -18.58 23.69 39.09
CA THR A 35 -18.29 24.85 39.99
C THR A 35 -17.70 26.02 39.22
N GLU A 36 -18.32 27.18 39.48
CA GLU A 36 -17.97 28.56 39.17
C GLU A 36 -16.61 28.99 39.81
N GLU A 37 -15.96 29.99 39.36
CA GLU A 37 -15.97 31.49 39.46
C GLU A 37 -14.58 31.98 38.97
N ALA A 38 -14.26 33.11 38.54
CA ALA A 38 -14.84 34.43 38.35
C ALA A 38 -13.73 35.32 37.70
N ALA A 39 -14.19 36.32 37.03
CA ALA A 39 -13.50 37.40 36.35
C ALA A 39 -12.43 38.12 37.20
N ASP A 40 -11.45 38.71 36.53
CA ASP A 40 -11.22 40.17 36.70
C ASP A 40 -10.44 40.81 35.54
N ASP A 41 -10.88 41.95 35.24
CA ASP A 41 -10.61 42.95 34.27
C ASP A 41 -9.32 43.72 34.61
N THR A 42 -8.54 44.17 33.64
CA THR A 42 -7.98 45.54 33.62
C THR A 42 -7.33 45.90 32.29
N GLU A 43 -7.87 46.96 31.71
CA GLU A 43 -7.30 47.80 30.65
C GLU A 43 -5.99 48.49 31.08
N ALA A 44 -5.16 48.81 30.08
CA ALA A 44 -4.59 50.13 29.76
C ALA A 44 -3.50 49.96 28.68
N ALA A 45 -3.73 50.38 27.48
CA ALA A 45 -3.51 51.70 26.85
C ALA A 45 -2.03 52.08 26.60
N ALA A 46 -1.77 52.22 25.26
CA ALA A 46 -0.96 53.21 24.53
C ALA A 46 0.56 53.27 24.82
N ASP A 47 1.45 53.30 23.85
CA ASP A 47 1.63 54.35 22.84
C ASP A 47 2.90 54.05 22.01
N ASP A 48 2.81 54.25 20.72
CA ASP A 48 3.67 55.01 19.82
C ASP A 48 5.00 54.44 19.29
N ALA A 49 5.02 54.53 17.97
CA ALA A 49 6.05 54.94 17.03
C ALA A 49 7.01 53.90 16.42
N ASP A 50 6.69 53.65 15.13
CA ASP A 50 7.55 53.91 13.96
C ASP A 50 8.87 53.15 13.82
N ALA A 51 8.85 52.22 12.85
CA ALA A 51 9.83 52.13 11.78
C ALA A 51 9.36 51.10 10.77
N ALA A 52 9.01 51.59 9.61
CA ALA A 52 8.89 50.82 8.40
C ALA A 52 10.23 50.15 8.07
N ASP A 53 10.25 48.85 8.09
CA ASP A 53 11.14 48.08 7.25
C ASP A 53 10.29 47.13 6.39
N THR A 54 10.07 47.59 5.17
CA THR A 54 9.45 46.80 4.12
C THR A 54 10.53 45.85 3.63
N GLU A 55 10.67 44.73 4.30
CA GLU A 55 11.27 43.57 3.63
C GLU A 55 10.23 43.06 2.63
N GLU A 56 10.48 43.45 1.37
CA GLU A 56 9.90 42.76 0.24
C GLU A 56 10.23 41.26 0.40
N ALA A 57 9.23 40.50 0.83
CA ALA A 57 9.24 39.07 0.59
C ALA A 57 9.30 38.92 -0.95
N SER A 58 10.49 38.74 -1.46
CA SER A 58 10.67 38.24 -2.83
C SER A 58 9.95 36.89 -2.85
N ASP A 59 8.81 36.92 -3.51
CA ASP A 59 8.16 35.71 -4.03
C ASP A 59 9.13 35.12 -5.07
N ASP A 60 10.13 34.39 -4.56
CA ASP A 60 11.05 33.60 -5.37
C ASP A 60 10.35 32.29 -5.74
N THR A 61 9.30 32.42 -6.54
CA THR A 61 8.85 31.33 -7.40
C THR A 61 9.93 31.15 -8.45
N THR A 62 11.01 30.48 -8.05
CA THR A 62 11.98 29.95 -8.98
C THR A 62 11.21 28.92 -9.83
N GLU A 63 10.82 29.31 -11.04
CA GLU A 63 10.30 28.34 -12.02
C GLU A 63 11.31 27.19 -12.07
N ALA A 64 10.81 25.95 -11.90
CA ALA A 64 11.65 24.76 -11.96
C ALA A 64 12.48 24.80 -13.26
N SER A 65 13.76 24.50 -13.16
CA SER A 65 14.60 24.48 -14.35
C SER A 65 14.18 23.32 -15.26
N ASP A 66 14.41 23.47 -16.58
CA ASP A 66 14.15 22.37 -17.53
C ASP A 66 14.90 21.07 -17.13
N ASP A 67 16.05 21.19 -16.47
CA ASP A 67 16.82 20.05 -16.00
C ASP A 67 16.16 19.40 -14.74
N ASP A 68 15.54 20.18 -13.86
CA ASP A 68 14.82 19.67 -12.69
C ASP A 68 13.56 18.92 -13.13
N GLN A 69 12.78 19.51 -14.04
CA GLN A 69 11.60 18.86 -14.59
C GLN A 69 11.97 17.55 -15.27
N LYS A 70 13.03 17.54 -16.07
CA LYS A 70 13.47 16.33 -16.75
C LYS A 70 13.88 15.22 -15.77
N ALA A 71 14.58 15.57 -14.68
CA ALA A 71 14.95 14.60 -13.66
C ALA A 71 13.70 14.00 -12.98
N ALA A 72 12.69 14.82 -12.70
CA ALA A 72 11.42 14.38 -12.13
C ALA A 72 10.63 13.48 -13.11
N ASP A 73 10.55 13.85 -14.40
CA ASP A 73 9.89 13.07 -15.44
C ASP A 73 10.53 11.68 -15.62
N GLU A 74 11.87 11.59 -15.56
CA GLU A 74 12.59 10.31 -15.62
C GLU A 74 12.20 9.39 -14.45
N VAL A 75 12.04 9.94 -13.26
CA VAL A 75 11.60 9.18 -12.07
C VAL A 75 10.12 8.81 -12.16
N GLY A 76 9.26 9.72 -12.61
CA GLY A 76 7.85 9.43 -12.88
C GLY A 76 7.69 8.22 -13.80
N ALA A 77 8.43 8.19 -14.91
CA ALA A 77 8.39 7.07 -15.83
C ALA A 77 8.88 5.73 -15.23
N LEU A 78 9.83 5.76 -14.28
CA LEU A 78 10.27 4.55 -13.58
C LEU A 78 9.22 4.06 -12.57
N ILE A 79 8.52 4.98 -11.90
CA ILE A 79 7.41 4.65 -11.00
C ILE A 79 6.26 4.04 -11.81
N ASP A 80 5.84 4.66 -12.90
CA ASP A 80 4.78 4.14 -13.77
C ASP A 80 5.10 2.74 -14.30
N LYS A 81 6.38 2.45 -14.54
CA LYS A 81 6.85 1.14 -14.99
C LYS A 81 6.64 0.04 -13.96
N ILE A 82 6.75 0.34 -12.67
CA ILE A 82 6.55 -0.63 -11.59
C ILE A 82 5.10 -0.68 -11.08
N TYR A 83 4.25 0.24 -11.52
CA TYR A 83 2.82 0.26 -11.19
C TYR A 83 2.04 -0.66 -12.14
N VAL A 84 2.32 -1.95 -12.06
CA VAL A 84 1.75 -2.98 -12.93
C VAL A 84 1.32 -4.21 -12.14
N GLN A 85 0.28 -4.90 -12.63
CA GLN A 85 -0.24 -6.12 -11.98
C GLN A 85 0.48 -7.41 -12.40
N GLU A 86 1.40 -7.33 -13.34
CA GLU A 86 2.14 -8.49 -13.81
C GLU A 86 3.61 -8.41 -13.38
N ARG A 87 4.11 -9.47 -12.75
CA ARG A 87 5.52 -9.62 -12.43
C ARG A 87 6.28 -10.13 -13.65
N THR A 88 7.43 -9.53 -13.93
CA THR A 88 8.35 -9.92 -15.00
C THR A 88 9.73 -10.24 -14.45
N ASP A 89 10.61 -10.79 -15.28
CA ASP A 89 12.00 -11.08 -14.91
C ASP A 89 12.80 -9.82 -14.52
N THR A 90 12.34 -8.63 -14.90
CA THR A 90 13.00 -7.34 -14.60
C THR A 90 12.38 -6.59 -13.42
N THR A 91 11.30 -7.09 -12.83
CA THR A 91 10.55 -6.37 -11.78
C THR A 91 11.45 -5.96 -10.61
N ASP A 92 12.33 -6.84 -10.13
CA ASP A 92 13.22 -6.53 -8.99
C ASP A 92 14.21 -5.42 -9.33
N GLU A 93 14.78 -5.46 -10.55
CA GLU A 93 15.69 -4.44 -11.04
C GLU A 93 14.97 -3.11 -11.26
N ASP A 94 13.74 -3.15 -11.76
CA ASP A 94 12.92 -1.96 -12.00
C ASP A 94 12.49 -1.29 -10.70
N CYS A 95 12.07 -2.04 -9.68
CA CYS A 95 11.77 -1.54 -8.34
C CYS A 95 12.98 -0.83 -7.72
N LYS A 96 14.14 -1.48 -7.79
CA LYS A 96 15.39 -0.89 -7.30
C LYS A 96 15.77 0.38 -8.06
N ALA A 97 15.66 0.37 -9.39
CA ALA A 97 16.00 1.52 -10.24
C ALA A 97 15.09 2.73 -9.95
N ALA A 98 13.79 2.51 -9.74
CA ALA A 98 12.84 3.56 -9.40
C ALA A 98 13.23 4.24 -8.08
N LYS A 99 13.50 3.45 -7.03
CA LYS A 99 13.90 4.00 -5.72
C LYS A 99 15.25 4.70 -5.76
N GLU A 100 16.26 4.10 -6.40
CA GLU A 100 17.58 4.73 -6.55
C GLU A 100 17.54 6.04 -7.33
N ALA A 101 16.64 6.17 -8.29
CA ALA A 101 16.44 7.41 -9.04
C ALA A 101 15.74 8.46 -8.19
N TRP A 102 14.68 8.09 -7.46
CA TRP A 102 13.99 8.94 -6.49
C TRP A 102 14.92 9.50 -5.42
N ASP A 103 15.79 8.66 -4.85
CA ASP A 103 16.71 9.06 -3.76
C ASP A 103 17.78 10.08 -4.22
N LYS A 104 17.99 10.23 -5.52
CA LYS A 104 18.91 11.22 -6.09
C LYS A 104 18.25 12.58 -6.29
N LEU A 105 16.93 12.64 -6.29
CA LEU A 105 16.20 13.90 -6.45
C LEU A 105 16.35 14.75 -5.20
N THR A 106 16.46 16.05 -5.39
CA THR A 106 16.28 17.05 -4.35
C THR A 106 14.81 17.11 -3.93
N ASP A 107 14.51 17.68 -2.76
CA ASP A 107 13.11 17.80 -2.31
C ASP A 107 12.27 18.63 -3.30
N ALA A 108 12.85 19.69 -3.88
CA ALA A 108 12.18 20.49 -4.90
C ALA A 108 11.88 19.69 -6.19
N GLN A 109 12.77 18.78 -6.60
CA GLN A 109 12.54 17.91 -7.75
C GLN A 109 11.50 16.83 -7.47
N LYS A 110 11.41 16.33 -6.22
CA LYS A 110 10.37 15.36 -5.83
C LYS A 110 8.97 15.94 -5.94
N GLU A 111 8.81 17.23 -5.63
CA GLU A 111 7.53 17.93 -5.79
C GLU A 111 7.08 18.07 -7.25
N LEU A 112 8.00 17.85 -8.21
CA LEU A 112 7.73 17.91 -9.65
C LEU A 112 7.43 16.54 -10.26
N VAL A 113 7.54 15.46 -9.47
CA VAL A 113 7.30 14.11 -10.00
C VAL A 113 5.83 13.96 -10.33
N GLU A 114 5.56 13.69 -11.61
CA GLU A 114 4.23 13.48 -12.15
C GLU A 114 4.30 12.39 -13.22
N GLY A 115 3.29 11.52 -13.26
CA GLY A 115 3.17 10.43 -14.23
C GLY A 115 1.73 9.97 -14.38
N GLU A 116 1.52 8.80 -14.94
CA GLU A 116 0.18 8.19 -15.00
C GLU A 116 -0.29 7.79 -13.60
N GLU A 117 0.62 7.24 -12.80
CA GLU A 117 0.39 6.80 -11.42
C GLU A 117 1.45 7.35 -10.45
N ALA A 118 2.51 7.97 -10.98
CA ALA A 118 3.55 8.59 -10.19
C ALA A 118 3.08 9.94 -9.64
N ASP A 119 3.40 10.19 -8.37
CA ASP A 119 3.13 11.45 -7.68
C ASP A 119 4.27 11.80 -6.68
N PRO A 120 4.33 13.04 -6.17
CA PRO A 120 5.36 13.47 -5.21
C PRO A 120 5.34 12.68 -3.89
N ASP A 121 4.21 12.07 -3.53
CA ASP A 121 4.04 11.31 -2.31
C ASP A 121 4.36 9.81 -2.46
N TYR A 122 4.62 9.33 -3.68
CA TYR A 122 4.74 7.90 -3.97
C TYR A 122 5.71 7.17 -3.03
N PHE A 123 6.91 7.69 -2.83
CA PHE A 123 7.89 7.15 -1.87
C PHE A 123 8.05 8.00 -0.61
N GLY A 124 7.49 9.23 -0.58
CA GLY A 124 7.69 10.20 0.49
C GLY A 124 6.67 10.13 1.63
N ARG A 125 5.54 9.47 1.42
CA ARG A 125 4.47 9.40 2.42
C ARG A 125 4.89 8.55 3.62
N ASP A 126 4.66 9.09 4.83
CA ASP A 126 4.78 8.31 6.06
C ASP A 126 3.67 7.25 6.10
N THR A 127 4.08 5.99 6.13
CA THR A 127 3.19 4.82 6.16
C THR A 127 3.43 3.94 7.38
N GLY A 128 4.29 4.39 8.30
CA GLY A 128 4.70 3.63 9.48
C GLY A 128 6.03 2.90 9.31
N ASP A 129 6.35 2.06 10.26
CA ASP A 129 7.64 1.39 10.42
C ASP A 129 7.59 -0.04 9.84
N ALA A 130 8.19 -0.22 8.65
CA ALA A 130 8.26 -1.51 7.95
C ALA A 130 8.95 -2.60 8.80
N SER A 131 9.91 -2.24 9.65
CA SER A 131 10.66 -3.22 10.46
C SER A 131 9.81 -3.96 11.50
N LYS A 132 8.57 -3.53 11.72
CA LYS A 132 7.60 -4.21 12.60
C LYS A 132 6.81 -5.32 11.92
N ASP A 133 6.89 -5.38 10.62
CA ASP A 133 6.25 -6.44 9.84
C ASP A 133 7.16 -7.67 9.71
N ASP A 134 6.58 -8.74 9.22
CA ASP A 134 7.25 -9.99 8.86
C ASP A 134 6.67 -10.43 7.51
N PRO A 135 7.45 -10.47 6.43
CA PRO A 135 6.96 -10.87 5.11
C PRO A 135 6.48 -12.32 5.04
N ARG A 136 6.77 -13.12 6.06
CA ARG A 136 6.35 -14.53 6.18
C ARG A 136 6.62 -15.37 4.92
N ASN A 137 7.76 -15.15 4.30
CA ASN A 137 8.25 -15.86 3.12
C ASN A 137 9.45 -16.76 3.43
N GLY A 138 9.58 -17.23 4.69
CA GLY A 138 10.67 -18.09 5.14
C GLY A 138 10.67 -19.44 4.43
N ASP A 139 11.84 -20.07 4.39
CA ASP A 139 12.06 -21.42 3.91
C ASP A 139 12.18 -22.43 5.07
N GLU A 140 12.28 -23.72 4.78
CA GLU A 140 12.44 -24.82 5.75
C GLU A 140 11.30 -24.89 6.79
N ILE A 141 10.06 -24.68 6.33
CA ILE A 141 8.87 -24.53 7.17
C ILE A 141 8.18 -25.84 7.57
N GLY A 142 8.65 -26.98 7.08
CA GLY A 142 8.06 -28.30 7.34
C GLY A 142 7.00 -28.71 6.31
N GLU A 143 6.19 -29.72 6.67
CA GLU A 143 5.30 -30.39 5.72
C GLU A 143 3.89 -29.77 5.66
N ASN A 144 3.53 -28.92 6.62
CA ASN A 144 2.19 -28.32 6.74
C ASN A 144 2.26 -26.80 6.65
N GLU A 145 1.60 -26.22 5.67
CA GLU A 145 1.55 -24.78 5.45
C GLU A 145 0.12 -24.24 5.43
N LEU A 146 -0.08 -23.12 6.11
CA LEU A 146 -1.26 -22.26 6.03
C LEU A 146 -0.85 -20.97 5.32
N LEU A 147 -1.16 -20.90 4.03
CA LEU A 147 -0.89 -19.72 3.19
C LEU A 147 -2.04 -18.71 3.32
N VAL A 148 -1.78 -17.59 3.97
CA VAL A 148 -2.73 -16.48 4.09
C VAL A 148 -2.59 -15.57 2.89
N VAL A 149 -3.67 -15.40 2.14
CA VAL A 149 -3.69 -14.62 0.90
C VAL A 149 -4.55 -13.39 1.06
N SER A 150 -3.94 -12.23 0.90
CA SER A 150 -4.58 -10.92 1.01
C SER A 150 -4.39 -10.13 -0.29
N PHE A 151 -5.27 -9.15 -0.55
CA PHE A 151 -5.01 -8.16 -1.59
C PHE A 151 -3.68 -7.43 -1.32
N GLY A 152 -3.44 -7.10 -0.07
CA GLY A 152 -2.26 -6.40 0.39
C GLY A 152 -2.52 -4.92 0.70
N THR A 153 -1.54 -4.29 1.30
CA THR A 153 -1.47 -2.84 1.51
C THR A 153 -0.02 -2.38 1.59
N SER A 154 0.28 -1.26 0.96
CA SER A 154 1.59 -0.61 1.05
C SER A 154 1.77 0.22 2.33
N PHE A 155 0.69 0.46 3.09
CA PHE A 155 0.76 1.15 4.38
C PHE A 155 1.29 0.20 5.46
N ASN A 156 2.49 0.48 5.98
CA ASN A 156 3.17 -0.36 6.96
C ASN A 156 2.36 -0.53 8.25
N ASP A 157 1.78 0.56 8.77
CA ASP A 157 0.96 0.48 10.00
C ASP A 157 -0.28 -0.40 9.81
N SER A 158 -0.98 -0.29 8.68
CA SER A 158 -2.13 -1.14 8.38
C SER A 158 -1.70 -2.60 8.15
N ARG A 159 -0.56 -2.81 7.47
CA ARG A 159 -0.04 -4.17 7.24
C ARG A 159 0.27 -4.87 8.55
N VAL A 160 0.91 -4.15 9.49
CA VAL A 160 1.23 -4.67 10.83
C VAL A 160 -0.03 -4.87 11.68
N ALA A 161 -0.94 -3.90 11.69
CA ALA A 161 -2.12 -3.96 12.55
C ALA A 161 -3.15 -5.00 12.10
N ASP A 162 -3.42 -5.04 10.79
CA ASP A 162 -4.52 -5.82 10.23
C ASP A 162 -4.03 -7.16 9.66
N ILE A 163 -3.14 -7.15 8.66
CA ILE A 163 -2.72 -8.38 7.96
C ILE A 163 -1.90 -9.26 8.89
N LYS A 164 -0.81 -8.73 9.45
CA LYS A 164 0.01 -9.46 10.41
C LYS A 164 -0.79 -9.89 11.65
N GLY A 165 -1.73 -9.07 12.10
CA GLY A 165 -2.62 -9.41 13.22
C GLY A 165 -3.46 -10.67 12.94
N ILE A 166 -4.02 -10.81 11.73
CA ILE A 166 -4.74 -12.02 11.28
C ILE A 166 -3.78 -13.21 11.22
N GLU A 167 -2.62 -13.05 10.63
CA GLU A 167 -1.62 -14.10 10.48
C GLU A 167 -1.07 -14.59 11.82
N ASP A 168 -0.82 -13.69 12.76
CA ASP A 168 -0.38 -14.02 14.12
C ASP A 168 -1.47 -14.82 14.86
N ALA A 169 -2.74 -14.46 14.71
CA ALA A 169 -3.86 -15.18 15.30
C ALA A 169 -4.00 -16.59 14.69
N LEU A 170 -3.82 -16.72 13.39
CA LEU A 170 -3.84 -18.01 12.69
C LEU A 170 -2.66 -18.89 13.11
N GLN A 171 -1.46 -18.32 13.25
CA GLN A 171 -0.29 -19.04 13.74
C GLN A 171 -0.48 -19.52 15.18
N ALA A 172 -1.05 -18.68 16.06
CA ALA A 172 -1.32 -19.06 17.44
C ALA A 172 -2.37 -20.19 17.55
N ALA A 173 -3.36 -20.19 16.65
CA ALA A 173 -4.40 -21.22 16.59
C ALA A 173 -3.91 -22.54 15.97
N ASN A 174 -2.86 -22.49 15.16
CA ASN A 174 -2.31 -23.63 14.42
C ASN A 174 -0.80 -23.77 14.65
N PRO A 175 -0.34 -24.09 15.87
CA PRO A 175 1.08 -24.07 16.22
C PRO A 175 1.94 -25.10 15.48
N ASP A 176 1.32 -26.16 14.96
CA ASP A 176 1.99 -27.23 14.20
C ASP A 176 2.03 -26.94 12.67
N TRP A 177 1.52 -25.80 12.24
CA TRP A 177 1.50 -25.33 10.86
C TRP A 177 2.35 -24.09 10.71
N SER A 178 3.01 -23.94 9.58
CA SER A 178 3.72 -22.72 9.27
C SER A 178 2.78 -21.75 8.55
N VAL A 179 2.57 -20.58 9.12
CA VAL A 179 1.77 -19.52 8.49
C VAL A 179 2.66 -18.69 7.58
N ARG A 180 2.29 -18.63 6.30
CA ARG A 180 2.98 -17.83 5.29
C ARG A 180 2.02 -16.82 4.66
N ARG A 181 2.59 -15.83 3.96
CA ARG A 181 1.87 -14.73 3.32
C ARG A 181 2.01 -14.78 1.80
N ALA A 182 0.93 -14.41 1.10
CA ALA A 182 0.98 -13.94 -0.27
C ALA A 182 0.04 -12.76 -0.47
N PHE A 183 0.40 -11.87 -1.40
CA PHE A 183 -0.48 -10.80 -1.87
C PHE A 183 -0.92 -11.06 -3.31
N THR A 184 -2.15 -10.59 -3.64
CA THR A 184 -2.67 -10.68 -5.01
C THR A 184 -2.36 -9.43 -5.83
N ALA A 185 -2.23 -8.26 -5.20
CA ALA A 185 -1.94 -7.01 -5.89
C ALA A 185 -0.44 -6.80 -6.14
N GLN A 186 0.02 -7.11 -7.35
CA GLN A 186 1.44 -6.95 -7.71
C GLN A 186 1.93 -5.50 -7.59
N ILE A 187 1.09 -4.52 -7.89
CA ILE A 187 1.42 -3.08 -7.71
C ILE A 187 1.79 -2.75 -6.26
N ILE A 188 1.11 -3.37 -5.29
CA ILE A 188 1.40 -3.19 -3.87
C ILE A 188 2.72 -3.87 -3.51
N ILE A 189 2.95 -5.08 -4.00
CA ILE A 189 4.21 -5.81 -3.81
C ILE A 189 5.38 -4.99 -4.35
N ASN A 190 5.27 -4.48 -5.58
CA ASN A 190 6.31 -3.67 -6.21
C ASN A 190 6.60 -2.38 -5.42
N HIS A 191 5.56 -1.72 -4.93
CA HIS A 191 5.71 -0.50 -4.12
C HIS A 191 6.45 -0.79 -2.80
N ILE A 192 6.05 -1.85 -2.08
CA ILE A 192 6.72 -2.27 -0.83
C ILE A 192 8.17 -2.63 -1.11
N GLN A 193 8.43 -3.43 -2.13
CA GLN A 193 9.78 -3.82 -2.51
C GLN A 193 10.64 -2.61 -2.87
N ALA A 194 10.13 -1.70 -3.69
CA ALA A 194 10.88 -0.50 -4.09
C ALA A 194 11.17 0.42 -2.89
N ARG A 195 10.17 0.69 -2.03
CA ARG A 195 10.30 1.64 -0.92
C ARG A 195 11.09 1.08 0.25
N ASP A 196 10.78 -0.15 0.66
CA ASP A 196 11.23 -0.73 1.92
C ASP A 196 12.27 -1.86 1.73
N ASP A 197 12.57 -2.27 0.48
CA ASP A 197 13.41 -3.45 0.15
C ASP A 197 12.87 -4.74 0.81
N GLU A 198 11.55 -4.82 1.00
CA GLU A 198 10.87 -5.96 1.59
C GLU A 198 10.19 -6.78 0.49
N HIS A 199 10.50 -8.06 0.45
CA HIS A 199 10.00 -8.98 -0.56
C HIS A 199 8.79 -9.75 -0.03
N ILE A 200 7.62 -9.50 -0.61
CA ILE A 200 6.39 -10.25 -0.34
C ILE A 200 6.09 -11.10 -1.57
N ASP A 201 5.80 -12.38 -1.35
CA ASP A 201 5.47 -13.29 -2.43
C ASP A 201 4.10 -12.94 -3.04
N ASN A 202 3.99 -12.98 -4.36
CA ASN A 202 2.69 -13.11 -5.03
C ASN A 202 2.22 -14.58 -5.02
N MET A 203 1.07 -14.87 -5.61
CA MET A 203 0.50 -16.22 -5.58
C MET A 203 1.41 -17.26 -6.19
N ASP A 204 1.99 -17.01 -7.35
CA ASP A 204 2.87 -17.96 -8.04
C ASP A 204 4.15 -18.20 -7.23
N GLN A 205 4.78 -17.13 -6.74
CA GLN A 205 5.99 -17.24 -5.91
C GLN A 205 5.73 -18.01 -4.61
N ALA A 206 4.59 -17.76 -3.95
CA ALA A 206 4.23 -18.45 -2.72
C ALA A 206 3.97 -19.94 -2.94
N LEU A 207 3.29 -20.30 -4.04
CA LEU A 207 3.01 -21.70 -4.40
C LEU A 207 4.28 -22.43 -4.85
N GLU A 208 5.14 -21.80 -5.65
CA GLU A 208 6.45 -22.34 -6.02
C GLU A 208 7.31 -22.59 -4.78
N ARG A 209 7.38 -21.62 -3.88
CA ARG A 209 8.12 -21.74 -2.61
C ARG A 209 7.57 -22.85 -1.71
N ALA A 210 6.25 -23.03 -1.67
CA ALA A 210 5.64 -24.16 -0.93
C ALA A 210 6.08 -25.51 -1.50
N VAL A 211 6.15 -25.65 -2.83
CA VAL A 211 6.67 -26.85 -3.49
C VAL A 211 8.16 -27.06 -3.18
N ASP A 212 8.97 -26.02 -3.28
CA ASP A 212 10.41 -26.06 -3.02
C ASP A 212 10.73 -26.40 -1.55
N ASN A 213 9.89 -25.93 -0.62
CA ASN A 213 9.97 -26.28 0.81
C ASN A 213 9.53 -27.73 1.11
N GLY A 214 8.98 -28.45 0.14
CA GLY A 214 8.51 -29.82 0.34
C GLY A 214 7.23 -29.91 1.16
N VAL A 215 6.39 -28.87 1.11
CA VAL A 215 5.06 -28.87 1.74
C VAL A 215 4.22 -30.02 1.16
N LYS A 216 3.57 -30.78 2.04
CA LYS A 216 2.66 -31.85 1.67
C LYS A 216 1.19 -31.46 1.83
N ASN A 217 0.91 -30.71 2.89
CA ASN A 217 -0.45 -30.27 3.21
C ASN A 217 -0.50 -28.76 3.15
N LEU A 218 -1.21 -28.23 2.16
CA LEU A 218 -1.42 -26.80 1.96
C LEU A 218 -2.86 -26.43 2.27
N VAL A 219 -3.05 -25.44 3.13
CA VAL A 219 -4.33 -24.76 3.31
C VAL A 219 -4.15 -23.31 2.88
N VAL A 220 -4.92 -22.88 1.90
CA VAL A 220 -4.95 -21.48 1.46
C VAL A 220 -6.11 -20.78 2.17
N GLN A 221 -5.80 -19.71 2.91
CA GLN A 221 -6.75 -18.89 3.64
C GLN A 221 -6.87 -17.52 3.00
N PRO A 222 -7.87 -17.29 2.13
CA PRO A 222 -8.15 -15.96 1.62
C PRO A 222 -8.64 -15.05 2.75
N THR A 223 -8.27 -13.78 2.71
CA THR A 223 -8.85 -12.72 3.55
C THR A 223 -9.91 -11.91 2.80
N HIS A 224 -10.20 -12.28 1.55
CA HIS A 224 -11.21 -11.66 0.71
C HIS A 224 -12.60 -11.88 1.30
N LEU A 225 -13.38 -10.81 1.48
CA LEU A 225 -14.72 -10.88 2.05
C LEU A 225 -15.79 -11.36 1.06
N MET A 226 -15.48 -11.37 -0.23
CA MET A 226 -16.40 -11.73 -1.30
C MET A 226 -15.70 -12.61 -2.33
N HIS A 227 -16.47 -13.51 -2.92
CA HIS A 227 -16.03 -14.27 -4.08
C HIS A 227 -16.18 -13.35 -5.32
N GLY A 228 -15.09 -12.69 -5.68
CA GLY A 228 -14.97 -11.84 -6.85
C GLY A 228 -13.85 -12.33 -7.77
N ALA A 229 -13.45 -11.51 -8.75
CA ALA A 229 -12.43 -11.87 -9.73
C ALA A 229 -11.12 -12.32 -9.08
N GLU A 230 -10.67 -11.63 -8.05
CA GLU A 230 -9.42 -11.98 -7.33
C GLU A 230 -9.50 -13.32 -6.60
N TYR A 231 -10.67 -13.66 -6.05
CA TYR A 231 -10.89 -14.97 -5.45
C TYR A 231 -10.91 -16.08 -6.52
N ASP A 232 -11.51 -15.80 -7.68
CA ASP A 232 -11.54 -16.75 -8.80
C ASP A 232 -10.12 -16.97 -9.36
N GLU A 233 -9.31 -15.91 -9.50
CA GLU A 233 -7.90 -15.98 -9.91
C GLU A 233 -7.04 -16.75 -8.90
N LEU A 234 -7.27 -16.55 -7.59
CA LEU A 234 -6.63 -17.33 -6.54
C LEU A 234 -6.95 -18.82 -6.68
N CYS A 235 -8.22 -19.16 -6.90
CA CYS A 235 -8.64 -20.55 -7.09
C CYS A 235 -7.99 -21.18 -8.34
N GLU A 236 -7.89 -20.42 -9.43
CA GLU A 236 -7.22 -20.85 -10.65
C GLU A 236 -5.71 -21.06 -10.44
N ALA A 237 -5.04 -20.15 -9.75
CA ALA A 237 -3.63 -20.28 -9.39
C ALA A 237 -3.38 -21.55 -8.56
N VAL A 238 -4.17 -21.80 -7.52
CA VAL A 238 -4.06 -23.00 -6.68
C VAL A 238 -4.29 -24.27 -7.47
N ALA A 239 -5.27 -24.29 -8.38
CA ALA A 239 -5.58 -25.45 -9.21
C ALA A 239 -4.40 -25.89 -10.10
N ASN A 240 -3.54 -24.95 -10.53
CA ASN A 240 -2.35 -25.24 -11.32
C ASN A 240 -1.26 -25.99 -10.53
N TYR A 241 -1.33 -25.97 -9.20
CA TYR A 241 -0.35 -26.61 -8.30
C TYR A 241 -0.94 -27.79 -7.51
N GLU A 242 -2.22 -28.12 -7.68
CA GLU A 242 -2.93 -29.10 -6.86
C GLU A 242 -2.23 -30.47 -6.86
N ASP A 243 -1.64 -30.89 -7.99
CA ASP A 243 -0.92 -32.15 -8.15
C ASP A 243 0.47 -32.18 -7.48
N LYS A 244 0.95 -31.06 -6.95
CA LYS A 244 2.26 -30.94 -6.28
C LYS A 244 2.19 -31.29 -4.80
N PHE A 245 1.00 -31.33 -4.21
CA PHE A 245 0.78 -31.53 -2.78
C PHE A 245 0.03 -32.85 -2.53
N GLU A 246 0.18 -33.42 -1.32
CA GLU A 246 -0.63 -34.56 -0.88
C GLU A 246 -2.08 -34.12 -0.57
N SER A 247 -2.24 -32.87 -0.11
CA SER A 247 -3.54 -32.27 0.20
C SER A 247 -3.49 -30.78 -0.02
N VAL A 248 -4.47 -30.24 -0.76
CA VAL A 248 -4.71 -28.79 -0.91
C VAL A 248 -6.15 -28.48 -0.55
N LYS A 249 -6.36 -27.39 0.18
CA LYS A 249 -7.69 -26.87 0.49
C LYS A 249 -7.67 -25.35 0.47
N ILE A 250 -8.72 -24.76 -0.09
CA ILE A 250 -9.01 -23.34 0.05
C ILE A 250 -10.09 -23.21 1.13
N ALA A 251 -9.85 -22.36 2.13
CA ALA A 251 -10.84 -22.07 3.16
C ALA A 251 -11.92 -21.13 2.59
N GLU A 252 -13.16 -21.34 3.03
CA GLU A 252 -14.34 -20.55 2.65
C GLU A 252 -14.76 -19.61 3.79
#